data_f7ffa0ab2980849723cad89dd56b48bd
#
_entry.id   f7ffa0ab2980849723cad89dd56b48bd
#
_cell.length_a   1.000
_cell.length_b   1.000
_cell.length_c   1.000
_cell.angle_alpha   90.00
_cell.angle_beta   90.00
_cell.angle_gamma   90.00
#
_symmetry.space_group_name_H-M   'P 1'
#
loop_
_entity.id
_entity.type
_entity.pdbx_description
1 polymer ?
#
loop_
_entity_poly.entity_id
_entity_poly.type
_entity_poly.pdbx_seq_one_letter_code
_entity_poly.pdbx_strand_id
1 'polypeptide(L)'
;MSGGANTVQAATGSGTEPSVTAYATKDQLMTAFNPDSNGDATTIGKLVFGKNSSSVAQEWHILGKDEGVSGDNTIIFAASPIATKQAFEDDDSNKKTFASSFGVYETNPSDVYPNHYGASDLRVALKNMATNTSYFTTAEQGLMNPTTVRTNDILNSTTYTTTDKLYALTADGTGSPYTTIKAGSDNNTVLAESSYWRSGECFWLRSPSDYSSDNIAMLAYPGKHVYGSIVRTKFAVQPASNLDLSSVLFASAATAASSDTKSEKITDSAAMTLRLDGTGKDIGTATYN
;
A
#
# COMPACT_ATOMS: atom_id res chain seq x y z
N MET A 1 -5.39 -50.79 -12.91
CA MET A 1 -5.90 -49.74 -12.04
C MET A 1 -6.12 -48.51 -12.87
N SER A 2 -7.37 -48.23 -13.24
CA SER A 2 -7.76 -47.11 -14.11
C SER A 2 -7.95 -45.87 -13.22
N GLY A 3 -7.11 -44.88 -13.44
CA GLY A 3 -7.28 -43.56 -12.81
C GLY A 3 -8.40 -42.82 -13.50
N GLY A 4 -9.52 -42.66 -12.81
CA GLY A 4 -10.62 -41.81 -13.25
C GLY A 4 -10.21 -40.35 -13.29
N ALA A 5 -10.24 -39.73 -14.45
CA ALA A 5 -10.19 -38.27 -14.55
C ALA A 5 -11.49 -37.71 -13.99
N ASN A 6 -11.38 -36.94 -12.87
CA ASN A 6 -12.48 -36.13 -12.40
C ASN A 6 -12.72 -35.00 -13.41
N THR A 7 -13.64 -35.18 -14.29
CA THR A 7 -14.21 -34.08 -15.08
C THR A 7 -15.07 -33.23 -14.13
N VAL A 8 -14.64 -32.02 -13.85
CA VAL A 8 -15.50 -31.01 -13.23
C VAL A 8 -16.60 -30.69 -14.25
N GLN A 9 -17.80 -31.18 -14.01
CA GLN A 9 -18.93 -30.92 -14.85
C GLN A 9 -19.45 -29.51 -14.49
N ALA A 10 -19.32 -28.59 -15.44
CA ALA A 10 -19.89 -27.27 -15.31
C ALA A 10 -21.42 -27.39 -15.14
N ALA A 11 -21.98 -26.73 -14.15
CA ALA A 11 -23.43 -26.68 -13.96
C ALA A 11 -24.06 -26.04 -15.19
N THR A 12 -24.96 -26.77 -15.85
CA THR A 12 -25.76 -26.31 -17.00
C THR A 12 -26.87 -25.38 -16.51
N GLY A 13 -26.50 -24.19 -16.02
CA GLY A 13 -27.43 -23.09 -15.88
C GLY A 13 -27.43 -22.28 -17.17
N SER A 14 -28.57 -21.88 -17.68
CA SER A 14 -28.74 -21.08 -18.91
C SER A 14 -28.30 -19.62 -18.73
N GLY A 15 -27.30 -19.36 -17.91
CA GLY A 15 -26.65 -18.06 -17.72
C GLY A 15 -25.34 -18.02 -18.50
N THR A 16 -25.05 -16.91 -19.16
CA THR A 16 -23.75 -16.66 -19.77
C THR A 16 -22.69 -16.82 -18.68
N GLU A 17 -21.73 -17.72 -18.87
CA GLU A 17 -20.63 -17.91 -17.92
C GLU A 17 -19.90 -16.59 -17.71
N PRO A 18 -19.46 -16.29 -16.47
CA PRO A 18 -18.68 -15.10 -16.21
C PRO A 18 -17.38 -15.14 -16.99
N SER A 19 -17.17 -14.21 -17.89
CA SER A 19 -15.90 -14.09 -18.57
C SER A 19 -14.93 -13.31 -17.69
N VAL A 20 -13.88 -13.98 -17.21
CA VAL A 20 -12.74 -13.32 -16.54
C VAL A 20 -11.88 -12.72 -17.65
N THR A 21 -11.79 -11.39 -17.69
CA THR A 21 -11.01 -10.66 -18.70
C THR A 21 -9.62 -10.26 -18.21
N ALA A 22 -9.42 -10.19 -16.90
CA ALA A 22 -8.12 -9.98 -16.28
C ALA A 22 -7.89 -11.04 -15.19
N TYR A 23 -6.70 -11.59 -15.18
CA TYR A 23 -6.30 -12.64 -14.27
C TYR A 23 -4.81 -12.54 -13.97
N ALA A 24 -4.43 -12.73 -12.72
CA ALA A 24 -3.04 -12.79 -12.30
C ALA A 24 -2.83 -13.96 -11.35
N THR A 25 -1.83 -14.77 -11.63
CA THR A 25 -1.36 -15.81 -10.71
C THR A 25 -0.69 -15.19 -9.50
N LYS A 26 -0.53 -15.96 -8.43
CA LYS A 26 0.23 -15.54 -7.26
C LYS A 26 1.66 -15.12 -7.62
N ASP A 27 2.34 -15.88 -8.47
CA ASP A 27 3.70 -15.56 -8.94
C ASP A 27 3.75 -14.23 -9.70
N GLN A 28 2.72 -13.94 -10.50
CA GLN A 28 2.62 -12.65 -11.18
C GLN A 28 2.41 -11.50 -10.19
N LEU A 29 1.61 -11.68 -9.12
CA LEU A 29 1.44 -10.66 -8.06
C LEU A 29 2.76 -10.37 -7.33
N MET A 30 3.69 -11.31 -7.32
CA MET A 30 5.02 -11.17 -6.74
C MET A 30 6.07 -10.65 -7.72
N THR A 31 5.73 -10.48 -9.01
CA THR A 31 6.66 -9.96 -10.00
C THR A 31 7.07 -8.53 -9.64
N ALA A 32 8.35 -8.26 -9.61
CA ALA A 32 8.88 -6.95 -9.25
C ALA A 32 8.33 -5.86 -10.17
N PHE A 33 7.97 -4.73 -9.57
CA PHE A 33 7.59 -3.52 -10.29
C PHE A 33 8.76 -3.04 -11.15
N ASN A 34 8.48 -2.90 -12.44
CA ASN A 34 9.46 -2.41 -13.41
C ASN A 34 8.75 -1.41 -14.33
N PRO A 35 8.78 -0.10 -14.02
CA PRO A 35 8.18 0.91 -14.86
C PRO A 35 8.91 1.01 -16.19
N ASP A 36 8.18 1.31 -17.26
CA ASP A 36 8.75 1.60 -18.57
C ASP A 36 9.46 2.98 -18.57
N SER A 37 10.03 3.38 -19.72
CA SER A 37 10.72 4.66 -19.87
C SER A 37 9.85 5.90 -19.64
N ASN A 38 8.52 5.75 -19.68
CA ASN A 38 7.57 6.81 -19.38
C ASN A 38 7.17 6.80 -17.89
N GLY A 39 7.66 5.81 -17.13
CA GLY A 39 7.30 5.57 -15.75
C GLY A 39 5.94 4.89 -15.60
N ASP A 40 5.40 4.29 -16.66
CA ASP A 40 4.18 3.52 -16.61
C ASP A 40 4.48 2.07 -16.22
N ALA A 41 3.65 1.47 -15.37
CA ALA A 41 3.85 0.08 -15.01
C ALA A 41 3.52 -0.83 -16.17
N THR A 42 4.44 -1.72 -16.44
CA THR A 42 4.26 -2.79 -17.41
C THR A 42 3.64 -4.04 -16.79
N THR A 43 3.36 -4.01 -15.47
CA THR A 43 2.86 -5.15 -14.71
C THR A 43 1.38 -5.00 -14.37
N ILE A 44 0.84 -6.01 -13.98
CA ILE A 44 -0.44 -6.63 -13.60
C ILE A 44 -1.62 -5.69 -13.29
N GLY A 45 -1.44 -4.38 -13.14
CA GLY A 45 -2.57 -3.49 -12.89
C GLY A 45 -2.83 -3.23 -11.40
N LYS A 46 -4.09 -3.25 -11.00
CA LYS A 46 -4.52 -2.83 -9.66
C LYS A 46 -5.25 -3.93 -8.91
N LEU A 47 -5.19 -3.87 -7.58
CA LEU A 47 -6.06 -4.62 -6.67
C LEU A 47 -7.11 -3.69 -6.07
N VAL A 48 -8.33 -4.22 -5.84
CA VAL A 48 -9.29 -3.65 -4.90
C VAL A 48 -9.02 -4.26 -3.54
N PHE A 49 -8.73 -3.41 -2.55
CA PHE A 49 -8.45 -3.85 -1.19
C PHE A 49 -8.86 -2.75 -0.20
N GLY A 50 -9.81 -3.05 0.67
CA GLY A 50 -10.37 -2.08 1.60
C GLY A 50 -11.20 -0.97 0.97
N LYS A 51 -11.41 0.09 1.75
CA LYS A 51 -12.19 1.28 1.39
C LYS A 51 -11.43 2.54 1.77
N ASN A 52 -11.74 3.64 1.10
CA ASN A 52 -11.26 4.96 1.49
C ASN A 52 -12.18 5.62 2.54
N SER A 53 -11.82 6.81 3.00
CA SER A 53 -12.58 7.60 3.99
C SER A 53 -14.01 7.96 3.55
N SER A 54 -14.34 7.82 2.28
CA SER A 54 -15.69 8.01 1.72
C SER A 54 -16.45 6.69 1.56
N SER A 55 -15.94 5.59 2.12
CA SER A 55 -16.49 4.23 2.03
C SER A 55 -16.56 3.66 0.60
N VAL A 56 -15.79 4.23 -0.33
CA VAL A 56 -15.63 3.71 -1.70
C VAL A 56 -14.51 2.68 -1.70
N ALA A 57 -14.64 1.64 -2.52
CA ALA A 57 -13.61 0.63 -2.71
C ALA A 57 -12.26 1.28 -3.08
N GLN A 58 -11.20 0.92 -2.36
CA GLN A 58 -9.86 1.45 -2.58
C GLN A 58 -9.11 0.60 -3.59
N GLU A 59 -8.60 1.24 -4.63
CA GLU A 59 -7.70 0.61 -5.58
C GLU A 59 -6.24 0.81 -5.19
N TRP A 60 -5.42 -0.19 -5.49
CA TRP A 60 -3.99 -0.22 -5.18
C TRP A 60 -3.19 -0.72 -6.38
N HIS A 61 -2.11 -0.05 -6.69
CA HIS A 61 -1.11 -0.56 -7.64
C HIS A 61 -0.33 -1.72 -7.01
N ILE A 62 -0.02 -2.74 -7.82
CA ILE A 62 0.78 -3.89 -7.41
C ILE A 62 2.24 -3.58 -7.71
N LEU A 63 3.10 -3.62 -6.69
CA LEU A 63 4.53 -3.31 -6.82
C LEU A 63 5.43 -4.56 -6.74
N GLY A 64 4.82 -5.74 -6.56
CA GLY A 64 5.55 -7.00 -6.48
C GLY A 64 6.09 -7.34 -5.10
N LYS A 65 6.91 -8.37 -5.06
CA LYS A 65 7.44 -8.93 -3.82
C LYS A 65 8.37 -7.96 -3.09
N ASP A 66 8.25 -7.94 -1.78
CA ASP A 66 9.21 -7.33 -0.87
C ASP A 66 10.17 -8.40 -0.36
N GLU A 67 11.40 -8.38 -0.81
CA GLU A 67 12.41 -9.38 -0.42
C GLU A 67 12.83 -9.27 1.05
N GLY A 68 12.57 -8.15 1.70
CA GLY A 68 12.80 -7.99 3.14
C GLY A 68 11.68 -8.57 4.02
N VAL A 69 10.58 -9.02 3.41
CA VAL A 69 9.46 -9.68 4.08
C VAL A 69 9.45 -11.16 3.71
N SER A 70 9.45 -12.03 4.71
CA SER A 70 9.47 -13.48 4.51
C SER A 70 8.15 -14.00 3.93
N GLY A 71 8.21 -15.12 3.20
CA GLY A 71 7.06 -15.79 2.61
C GLY A 71 6.60 -15.17 1.28
N ASP A 72 5.46 -15.66 0.79
CA ASP A 72 4.81 -15.12 -0.40
C ASP A 72 4.11 -13.82 -0.02
N ASN A 73 4.53 -12.73 -0.63
CA ASN A 73 4.02 -11.40 -0.30
C ASN A 73 4.04 -10.46 -1.52
N THR A 74 3.28 -9.40 -1.45
CA THR A 74 3.33 -8.32 -2.45
C THR A 74 3.14 -6.96 -1.80
N ILE A 75 3.92 -5.99 -2.24
CA ILE A 75 3.72 -4.59 -1.89
C ILE A 75 2.57 -4.05 -2.74
N ILE A 76 1.66 -3.34 -2.11
CA ILE A 76 0.63 -2.56 -2.77
C ILE A 76 0.77 -1.08 -2.38
N PHE A 77 0.50 -0.19 -3.33
CA PHE A 77 0.52 1.25 -3.15
C PHE A 77 -0.84 1.83 -3.54
N ALA A 78 -1.44 2.64 -2.67
CA ALA A 78 -2.76 3.23 -2.93
C ALA A 78 -2.77 4.03 -4.25
N ALA A 79 -3.67 3.68 -5.16
CA ALA A 79 -3.77 4.32 -6.47
C ALA A 79 -4.43 5.73 -6.42
N SER A 80 -5.08 6.03 -5.30
CA SER A 80 -5.67 7.34 -4.97
C SER A 80 -5.61 7.53 -3.45
N PRO A 81 -5.82 8.75 -2.95
CA PRO A 81 -5.85 9.00 -1.51
C PRO A 81 -6.85 8.11 -0.76
N ILE A 82 -6.39 7.43 0.28
CA ILE A 82 -7.26 6.69 1.18
C ILE A 82 -7.98 7.64 2.16
N ALA A 83 -7.36 8.77 2.46
CA ALA A 83 -7.92 9.86 3.24
C ALA A 83 -7.36 11.19 2.78
N THR A 84 -8.04 12.28 3.09
CA THR A 84 -7.63 13.65 2.76
C THR A 84 -7.50 14.48 4.04
N LYS A 85 -6.82 15.62 3.93
CA LYS A 85 -6.72 16.63 5.00
C LYS A 85 -6.07 16.12 6.30
N GLN A 86 -5.04 15.29 6.18
CA GLN A 86 -4.20 14.85 7.30
C GLN A 86 -2.96 15.74 7.41
N ALA A 87 -2.68 16.27 8.60
CA ALA A 87 -1.38 16.86 8.90
C ALA A 87 -0.32 15.76 9.06
N PHE A 88 0.93 16.05 8.76
CA PHE A 88 2.01 15.17 9.15
C PHE A 88 2.16 15.18 10.69
N GLU A 89 2.17 16.37 11.27
CA GLU A 89 2.16 16.63 12.69
C GLU A 89 1.41 17.97 12.94
N ASP A 90 0.40 17.96 13.81
CA ASP A 90 -0.40 19.18 14.09
C ASP A 90 0.38 20.19 14.94
N ASP A 91 1.25 19.72 15.86
CA ASP A 91 2.15 20.57 16.64
C ASP A 91 3.52 20.70 15.98
N ASP A 92 3.74 21.79 15.26
CA ASP A 92 5.00 22.05 14.54
C ASP A 92 6.02 22.87 15.37
N SER A 93 5.72 23.15 16.62
CA SER A 93 6.53 24.05 17.45
C SER A 93 7.39 23.34 18.51
N ASN A 94 7.05 22.10 18.87
CA ASN A 94 7.65 21.43 20.00
C ASN A 94 8.31 20.10 19.62
N LYS A 95 9.50 19.89 20.15
CA LYS A 95 10.11 18.57 20.18
C LYS A 95 9.33 17.65 21.13
N LYS A 96 9.29 16.37 20.79
CA LYS A 96 8.75 15.33 21.68
C LYS A 96 9.90 14.57 22.32
N THR A 97 9.86 14.36 23.64
CA THR A 97 10.78 13.43 24.29
C THR A 97 10.65 12.05 23.65
N PHE A 98 11.76 11.44 23.32
CA PHE A 98 11.77 10.14 22.65
C PHE A 98 11.01 9.09 23.45
N ALA A 99 10.20 8.30 22.75
CA ALA A 99 9.55 7.11 23.27
C ALA A 99 9.85 5.92 22.35
N SER A 100 10.02 4.73 22.92
CA SER A 100 10.32 3.50 22.16
C SER A 100 9.25 3.13 21.11
N SER A 101 8.03 3.64 21.26
CA SER A 101 6.95 3.49 20.28
C SER A 101 7.17 4.30 19.00
N PHE A 102 8.06 5.28 19.02
CA PHE A 102 8.37 6.13 17.87
C PHE A 102 9.28 5.45 16.84
N GLY A 103 10.03 4.45 17.25
CA GLY A 103 10.89 3.70 16.37
C GLY A 103 12.03 3.01 17.09
N VAL A 104 12.80 2.24 16.33
CA VAL A 104 13.99 1.55 16.82
C VAL A 104 15.22 2.20 16.22
N TYR A 105 16.10 2.68 17.08
CA TYR A 105 17.39 3.28 16.76
C TYR A 105 18.53 2.40 17.22
N GLU A 106 19.70 2.55 16.62
CA GLU A 106 20.93 1.99 17.16
C GLU A 106 21.29 2.66 18.50
N THR A 107 21.16 3.98 18.55
CA THR A 107 21.31 4.78 19.77
C THR A 107 20.14 5.74 19.86
N ASN A 108 19.32 5.61 20.90
CA ASN A 108 18.13 6.42 21.07
C ASN A 108 18.48 7.90 21.26
N PRO A 109 17.83 8.82 20.53
CA PRO A 109 17.95 10.25 20.80
C PRO A 109 17.22 10.61 22.11
N SER A 110 17.51 11.77 22.69
CA SER A 110 16.73 12.31 23.81
C SER A 110 15.36 12.81 23.36
N ASP A 111 15.33 13.46 22.21
CA ASP A 111 14.16 14.11 21.64
C ASP A 111 14.05 13.85 20.13
N VAL A 112 12.84 13.96 19.64
CA VAL A 112 12.53 13.90 18.20
C VAL A 112 11.80 15.18 17.76
N TYR A 113 11.99 15.54 16.52
CA TYR A 113 11.47 16.79 15.95
C TYR A 113 10.07 16.60 15.34
N PRO A 114 9.32 17.68 15.07
CA PRO A 114 7.98 17.58 14.48
C PRO A 114 7.92 16.84 13.13
N ASN A 115 8.99 16.83 12.35
CA ASN A 115 9.09 16.09 11.09
C ASN A 115 9.50 14.61 11.25
N HIS A 116 9.50 14.09 12.46
CA HIS A 116 9.83 12.70 12.74
C HIS A 116 8.63 11.78 12.50
N TYR A 117 8.66 10.97 11.43
CA TYR A 117 7.54 10.11 11.05
C TYR A 117 7.08 9.17 12.18
N GLY A 118 8.01 8.57 12.89
CA GLY A 118 7.70 7.62 13.97
C GLY A 118 6.83 8.18 15.08
N ALA A 119 6.94 9.49 15.35
CA ALA A 119 6.19 10.21 16.38
C ALA A 119 5.00 11.02 15.81
N SER A 120 4.78 10.98 14.49
CA SER A 120 3.86 11.86 13.78
C SER A 120 2.40 11.44 13.92
N ASP A 121 1.51 12.43 13.81
CA ASP A 121 0.06 12.20 13.68
C ASP A 121 -0.30 11.45 12.43
N LEU A 122 0.47 11.60 11.34
CA LEU A 122 0.32 10.83 10.11
C LEU A 122 0.46 9.32 10.38
N ARG A 123 1.51 8.91 11.11
CA ARG A 123 1.70 7.50 11.46
C ARG A 123 0.61 6.98 12.37
N VAL A 124 0.16 7.77 13.33
CA VAL A 124 -0.96 7.41 14.21
C VAL A 124 -2.24 7.20 13.39
N ALA A 125 -2.52 8.10 12.45
CA ALA A 125 -3.67 7.97 11.54
C ALA A 125 -3.59 6.68 10.71
N LEU A 126 -2.43 6.36 10.12
CA LEU A 126 -2.22 5.14 9.34
C LEU A 126 -2.41 3.86 10.19
N LYS A 127 -1.90 3.84 11.43
CA LYS A 127 -2.12 2.73 12.36
C LYS A 127 -3.61 2.53 12.69
N ASN A 128 -4.30 3.62 12.93
CA ASN A 128 -5.74 3.60 13.21
C ASN A 128 -6.53 3.10 11.99
N MET A 129 -6.20 3.54 10.78
CA MET A 129 -6.83 3.05 9.55
C MET A 129 -6.62 1.55 9.36
N ALA A 130 -5.39 1.05 9.59
CA ALA A 130 -5.04 -0.36 9.42
C ALA A 130 -5.82 -1.32 10.32
N THR A 131 -6.37 -0.85 11.43
CA THR A 131 -7.15 -1.64 12.40
C THR A 131 -8.63 -1.31 12.41
N ASN A 132 -9.08 -0.34 11.61
CA ASN A 132 -10.47 0.12 11.56
C ASN A 132 -11.26 -0.62 10.47
N THR A 133 -12.31 -1.32 10.88
CA THR A 133 -13.18 -2.09 9.98
C THR A 133 -13.95 -1.24 8.96
N SER A 134 -14.01 0.09 9.13
CA SER A 134 -14.55 1.00 8.12
C SER A 134 -13.62 1.13 6.90
N TYR A 135 -12.31 0.88 7.07
CA TYR A 135 -11.32 0.88 5.99
C TYR A 135 -11.04 -0.54 5.49
N PHE A 136 -10.78 -1.48 6.38
CA PHE A 136 -10.40 -2.85 6.05
C PHE A 136 -11.21 -3.83 6.89
N THR A 137 -11.87 -4.78 6.27
CA THR A 137 -12.52 -5.88 6.97
C THR A 137 -11.50 -6.64 7.84
N THR A 138 -11.98 -7.39 8.83
CA THR A 138 -11.10 -8.22 9.69
C THR A 138 -10.25 -9.19 8.86
N ALA A 139 -10.82 -9.73 7.80
CA ALA A 139 -10.11 -10.61 6.88
C ALA A 139 -8.98 -9.87 6.12
N GLU A 140 -9.27 -8.69 5.58
CA GLU A 140 -8.25 -7.86 4.91
C GLU A 140 -7.15 -7.43 5.88
N GLN A 141 -7.50 -7.03 7.11
CA GLN A 141 -6.52 -6.71 8.16
C GLN A 141 -5.59 -7.90 8.46
N GLY A 142 -6.13 -9.12 8.35
CA GLY A 142 -5.36 -10.35 8.54
C GLY A 142 -4.38 -10.64 7.40
N LEU A 143 -4.58 -10.10 6.20
CA LEU A 143 -3.65 -10.23 5.08
C LEU A 143 -2.52 -9.18 5.11
N MET A 144 -2.66 -8.13 5.89
CA MET A 144 -1.66 -7.06 5.96
C MET A 144 -0.49 -7.48 6.85
N ASN A 145 0.70 -7.65 6.26
CA ASN A 145 1.94 -7.91 6.96
C ASN A 145 2.44 -6.66 7.68
N PRO A 146 2.88 -6.78 8.95
CA PRO A 146 3.70 -5.76 9.56
C PRO A 146 5.03 -5.62 8.79
N THR A 147 5.27 -4.45 8.23
CA THR A 147 6.46 -4.18 7.42
C THR A 147 7.38 -3.21 8.17
N THR A 148 8.64 -3.59 8.33
CA THR A 148 9.66 -2.71 8.92
C THR A 148 10.24 -1.84 7.85
N VAL A 149 10.05 -0.53 8.00
CA VAL A 149 10.54 0.48 7.07
C VAL A 149 11.57 1.38 7.73
N ARG A 150 12.62 1.73 6.98
CA ARG A 150 13.69 2.59 7.44
C ARG A 150 13.41 4.05 7.05
N THR A 151 13.66 4.96 7.98
CA THR A 151 13.48 6.41 7.81
C THR A 151 14.73 7.15 8.27
N ASN A 152 15.11 8.19 7.55
CA ASN A 152 16.18 9.08 7.98
C ASN A 152 15.68 10.01 9.08
N ASP A 153 16.51 10.21 10.10
CA ASP A 153 16.37 11.28 11.10
C ASP A 153 17.51 12.27 10.88
N ILE A 154 17.27 13.23 10.01
CA ILE A 154 18.33 14.15 9.54
C ILE A 154 18.85 15.01 10.70
N LEU A 155 17.97 15.47 11.57
CA LEU A 155 18.33 16.39 12.65
C LEU A 155 19.11 15.70 13.76
N ASN A 156 18.94 14.39 13.95
CA ASN A 156 19.75 13.56 14.82
C ASN A 156 20.90 12.84 14.06
N SER A 157 21.05 13.12 12.75
CA SER A 157 22.13 12.57 11.90
C SER A 157 22.19 11.04 11.91
N THR A 158 21.03 10.38 11.93
CA THR A 158 20.92 8.92 12.04
C THR A 158 19.71 8.39 11.25
N THR A 159 19.45 7.11 11.41
CA THR A 159 18.28 6.44 10.85
C THR A 159 17.58 5.64 11.92
N TYR A 160 16.31 5.38 11.72
CA TYR A 160 15.52 4.51 12.58
C TYR A 160 14.55 3.67 11.74
N THR A 161 13.97 2.66 12.36
CA THR A 161 12.95 1.83 11.74
C THR A 161 11.63 1.91 12.48
N THR A 162 10.55 1.77 11.74
CA THR A 162 9.20 1.58 12.27
C THR A 162 8.57 0.35 11.65
N THR A 163 7.71 -0.35 12.41
CA THR A 163 6.98 -1.52 11.88
C THR A 163 5.50 -1.21 11.87
N ASP A 164 4.93 -1.20 10.67
CA ASP A 164 3.57 -0.76 10.44
C ASP A 164 2.89 -1.60 9.34
N LYS A 165 1.56 -1.81 9.42
CA LYS A 165 0.77 -2.47 8.36
C LYS A 165 0.47 -1.54 7.19
N LEU A 166 0.20 -0.27 7.49
CA LEU A 166 0.14 0.82 6.52
C LEU A 166 1.26 1.80 6.82
N TYR A 167 2.00 2.22 5.81
CA TYR A 167 3.10 3.15 5.97
C TYR A 167 3.17 4.15 4.81
N ALA A 168 3.62 5.37 5.10
CA ALA A 168 3.89 6.36 4.06
C ALA A 168 5.15 5.97 3.28
N LEU A 169 5.18 6.28 1.98
CA LEU A 169 6.37 6.11 1.14
C LEU A 169 7.50 7.02 1.60
N THR A 170 8.73 6.73 1.18
CA THR A 170 9.87 7.60 1.43
C THR A 170 10.33 8.27 0.14
N ALA A 171 10.84 9.50 0.25
CA ALA A 171 11.69 10.08 -0.77
C ALA A 171 13.14 9.74 -0.44
N ASP A 172 13.92 9.44 -1.45
CA ASP A 172 15.35 9.21 -1.32
C ASP A 172 16.09 9.97 -2.43
N GLY A 173 17.27 10.48 -2.10
CA GLY A 173 18.10 11.23 -3.02
C GLY A 173 18.74 12.44 -2.34
N THR A 174 19.82 12.91 -2.92
CA THR A 174 20.48 14.17 -2.58
C THR A 174 20.23 15.16 -3.69
N GLY A 175 19.76 16.33 -3.33
CA GLY A 175 19.47 17.41 -4.29
C GLY A 175 17.97 17.72 -4.45
N SER A 176 17.68 18.93 -4.82
CA SER A 176 16.32 19.39 -5.10
C SER A 176 16.15 19.60 -6.61
N PRO A 177 15.04 19.13 -7.22
CA PRO A 177 13.95 18.37 -6.61
C PRO A 177 14.24 16.87 -6.57
N TYR A 178 13.83 16.20 -5.49
CA TYR A 178 13.85 14.74 -5.44
C TYR A 178 12.86 14.17 -6.46
N THR A 179 13.29 13.17 -7.19
CA THR A 179 12.46 12.50 -8.21
C THR A 179 12.14 11.06 -7.85
N THR A 180 12.81 10.52 -6.85
CA THR A 180 12.71 9.12 -6.49
C THR A 180 11.88 8.93 -5.24
N ILE A 181 10.81 8.14 -5.37
CA ILE A 181 9.98 7.65 -4.25
C ILE A 181 10.21 6.15 -4.13
N LYS A 182 10.27 5.65 -2.90
CA LYS A 182 10.51 4.24 -2.60
C LYS A 182 9.48 3.66 -1.65
N ALA A 183 9.22 2.37 -1.82
CA ALA A 183 8.36 1.55 -0.99
C ALA A 183 9.09 0.28 -0.53
N GLY A 184 8.44 -0.50 0.32
CA GLY A 184 8.93 -1.77 0.82
C GLY A 184 9.84 -1.64 2.04
N SER A 185 10.22 -2.78 2.61
CA SER A 185 11.23 -2.87 3.65
C SER A 185 12.58 -2.41 3.08
N ASP A 186 13.36 -1.77 3.89
CA ASP A 186 14.66 -1.21 3.49
C ASP A 186 14.63 -0.28 2.25
N ASN A 187 13.44 0.22 1.86
CA ASN A 187 13.26 1.14 0.74
C ASN A 187 13.79 0.58 -0.61
N ASN A 188 13.57 -0.69 -0.87
CA ASN A 188 14.14 -1.39 -2.01
C ASN A 188 13.31 -1.29 -3.30
N THR A 189 12.01 -0.98 -3.23
CA THR A 189 11.15 -0.82 -4.39
C THR A 189 11.09 0.64 -4.83
N VAL A 190 11.61 0.93 -6.00
CA VAL A 190 11.73 2.29 -6.57
C VAL A 190 10.56 2.59 -7.48
N LEU A 191 9.84 3.69 -7.20
CA LEU A 191 8.75 4.22 -8.04
C LEU A 191 9.21 5.43 -8.87
N ALA A 192 10.53 5.56 -9.12
CA ALA A 192 11.11 6.71 -9.79
C ALA A 192 10.35 7.05 -11.08
N GLU A 193 10.02 8.32 -11.25
CA GLU A 193 9.34 8.88 -12.43
C GLU A 193 8.07 8.16 -12.89
N SER A 194 7.57 7.21 -12.10
CA SER A 194 6.37 6.46 -12.40
C SER A 194 5.15 7.38 -12.47
N SER A 195 4.26 7.17 -13.45
CA SER A 195 2.98 7.88 -13.56
C SER A 195 2.04 7.62 -12.38
N TYR A 196 2.30 6.60 -11.58
CA TYR A 196 1.45 6.19 -10.45
C TYR A 196 1.28 7.25 -9.37
N TRP A 197 2.24 8.12 -9.18
CA TRP A 197 2.18 9.19 -8.19
C TRP A 197 2.08 10.58 -8.80
N ARG A 198 2.01 10.65 -10.15
CA ARG A 198 1.97 11.93 -10.88
C ARG A 198 0.59 12.55 -11.01
N SER A 199 -0.46 11.75 -10.84
CA SER A 199 -1.84 12.20 -10.97
C SER A 199 -2.51 12.24 -9.62
N GLY A 200 -3.21 13.31 -9.31
CA GLY A 200 -4.00 13.42 -8.10
C GLY A 200 -3.58 14.55 -7.16
N GLU A 201 -3.85 14.38 -5.89
CA GLU A 201 -3.53 15.35 -4.85
C GLU A 201 -2.12 15.15 -4.31
N CYS A 202 -1.54 16.21 -3.74
CA CYS A 202 -0.31 16.10 -2.97
C CYS A 202 -0.51 15.19 -1.77
N PHE A 203 0.44 14.30 -1.50
CA PHE A 203 0.36 13.39 -0.34
C PHE A 203 1.68 13.32 0.43
N TRP A 204 1.57 13.09 1.74
CA TRP A 204 2.71 13.01 2.63
C TRP A 204 3.58 11.80 2.36
N LEU A 205 4.89 12.03 2.42
CA LEU A 205 5.93 11.00 2.55
C LEU A 205 6.41 10.94 4.00
N ARG A 206 7.08 9.85 4.38
CA ARG A 206 7.63 9.72 5.73
C ARG A 206 8.99 10.40 5.93
N SER A 207 9.63 10.85 4.86
CA SER A 207 10.95 11.47 4.92
C SER A 207 10.87 12.89 5.48
N PRO A 208 11.76 13.26 6.40
CA PRO A 208 11.97 14.67 6.74
C PRO A 208 12.58 15.40 5.54
N SER A 209 12.47 16.71 5.50
CA SER A 209 13.20 17.53 4.54
C SER A 209 14.69 17.53 4.87
N ASP A 210 15.54 17.56 3.84
CA ASP A 210 16.98 17.75 3.98
C ASP A 210 17.40 19.21 4.32
N TYR A 211 16.46 20.14 4.19
CA TYR A 211 16.65 21.47 4.74
C TYR A 211 16.61 21.37 6.27
N SER A 212 17.54 22.00 6.95
CA SER A 212 17.73 21.97 8.41
C SER A 212 16.56 22.50 9.25
N SER A 213 15.35 22.39 8.73
CA SER A 213 14.11 22.82 9.36
C SER A 213 13.44 21.63 10.04
N ASP A 214 13.20 21.75 11.32
CA ASP A 214 12.64 20.72 12.19
C ASP A 214 11.14 20.46 11.97
N ASN A 215 10.47 21.34 11.23
CA ASN A 215 9.03 21.29 10.98
C ASN A 215 8.66 21.13 9.50
N ILE A 216 9.59 20.64 8.65
CA ILE A 216 9.32 20.36 7.24
C ILE A 216 9.49 18.86 6.96
N ALA A 217 8.44 18.24 6.46
CA ALA A 217 8.44 16.87 5.91
C ALA A 217 8.26 16.88 4.41
N MET A 218 8.66 15.79 3.76
CA MET A 218 8.58 15.67 2.31
C MET A 218 7.16 15.33 1.84
N LEU A 219 6.80 15.89 0.71
CA LEU A 219 5.51 15.79 0.07
C LEU A 219 5.69 15.38 -1.39
N ALA A 220 4.98 14.35 -1.83
CA ALA A 220 4.88 14.02 -3.25
C ALA A 220 3.89 14.99 -3.93
N TYR A 221 4.33 15.63 -5.00
CA TYR A 221 3.56 16.63 -5.73
C TYR A 221 3.12 16.08 -7.10
N PRO A 222 1.88 16.31 -7.54
CA PRO A 222 1.45 15.92 -8.90
C PRO A 222 2.37 16.55 -9.95
N GLY A 223 2.81 15.73 -10.89
CA GLY A 223 3.56 16.23 -12.04
C GLY A 223 5.08 16.17 -11.95
N LYS A 224 5.69 15.51 -10.94
CA LYS A 224 7.12 15.09 -10.97
C LYS A 224 7.99 15.43 -9.77
N HIS A 225 7.51 16.15 -8.77
CA HIS A 225 8.43 16.70 -7.77
C HIS A 225 8.09 16.24 -6.36
N VAL A 226 9.12 16.06 -5.58
CA VAL A 226 9.02 15.89 -4.14
C VAL A 226 9.53 17.19 -3.51
N TYR A 227 8.71 17.82 -2.69
CA TYR A 227 9.04 19.07 -2.01
C TYR A 227 8.81 18.96 -0.52
N GLY A 228 9.49 19.80 0.24
CA GLY A 228 9.20 19.99 1.65
C GLY A 228 7.96 20.87 1.87
N SER A 229 7.15 20.51 2.85
CA SER A 229 6.03 21.33 3.33
C SER A 229 5.99 21.33 4.85
N ILE A 230 5.46 22.42 5.43
CA ILE A 230 5.28 22.56 6.88
C ILE A 230 4.35 21.46 7.37
N VAL A 231 4.77 20.72 8.41
CA VAL A 231 4.14 19.48 8.90
C VAL A 231 2.67 19.65 9.35
N ARG A 232 2.25 20.83 9.79
CA ARG A 232 0.85 21.13 10.17
C ARG A 232 -0.09 21.34 9.00
N THR A 233 0.43 21.49 7.77
CA THR A 233 -0.40 21.60 6.56
C THR A 233 -1.11 20.27 6.31
N LYS A 234 -2.36 20.33 5.87
CA LYS A 234 -3.17 19.12 5.66
C LYS A 234 -3.17 18.72 4.19
N PHE A 235 -2.66 17.53 3.91
CA PHE A 235 -2.60 16.93 2.59
C PHE A 235 -3.25 15.54 2.57
N ALA A 236 -3.27 14.93 1.40
CA ALA A 236 -3.77 13.57 1.23
C ALA A 236 -2.86 12.53 1.88
N VAL A 237 -3.43 11.36 2.15
CA VAL A 237 -2.75 10.16 2.65
C VAL A 237 -2.84 9.08 1.59
N GLN A 238 -1.69 8.66 1.08
CA GLN A 238 -1.58 7.66 0.02
C GLN A 238 -0.49 6.65 0.43
N PRO A 239 -0.87 5.61 1.22
CA PRO A 239 0.08 4.70 1.83
C PRO A 239 0.43 3.52 0.94
N ALA A 240 1.46 2.78 1.35
CA ALA A 240 1.71 1.41 0.94
C ALA A 240 1.37 0.42 2.06
N SER A 241 1.21 -0.84 1.67
CA SER A 241 1.06 -1.99 2.54
C SER A 241 1.78 -3.19 1.92
N ASN A 242 2.14 -4.17 2.72
CA ASN A 242 2.59 -5.47 2.24
C ASN A 242 1.50 -6.50 2.57
N LEU A 243 1.11 -7.31 1.58
CA LEU A 243 0.10 -8.34 1.74
C LEU A 243 0.73 -9.73 1.81
N ASP A 244 0.30 -10.52 2.78
CA ASP A 244 0.56 -11.95 2.85
C ASP A 244 -0.27 -12.69 1.78
N LEU A 245 0.41 -13.37 0.87
CA LEU A 245 -0.21 -14.14 -0.19
C LEU A 245 -0.28 -15.64 0.12
N SER A 246 0.04 -16.09 1.33
CA SER A 246 0.06 -17.51 1.67
C SER A 246 -1.27 -18.21 1.43
N SER A 247 -2.40 -17.52 1.69
CA SER A 247 -3.76 -18.00 1.45
C SER A 247 -4.38 -17.53 0.13
N VAL A 248 -3.62 -16.83 -0.71
CA VAL A 248 -4.08 -16.33 -2.01
C VAL A 248 -3.81 -17.38 -3.08
N LEU A 249 -4.84 -17.72 -3.87
CA LEU A 249 -4.72 -18.60 -5.03
C LEU A 249 -4.35 -17.80 -6.27
N PHE A 250 -5.09 -16.72 -6.55
CA PHE A 250 -4.90 -15.83 -7.68
C PHE A 250 -5.68 -14.52 -7.48
N ALA A 251 -5.50 -13.56 -8.36
CA ALA A 251 -6.37 -12.41 -8.47
C ALA A 251 -7.16 -12.43 -9.78
N SER A 252 -8.37 -11.94 -9.76
CA SER A 252 -9.20 -11.84 -10.95
C SER A 252 -10.08 -10.60 -10.94
N ALA A 253 -10.33 -10.08 -12.12
CA ALA A 253 -11.24 -8.96 -12.32
C ALA A 253 -12.71 -9.40 -12.43
N ALA A 254 -13.07 -10.59 -11.94
CA ALA A 254 -14.46 -11.02 -11.84
C ALA A 254 -15.11 -10.44 -10.58
N THR A 255 -16.13 -9.60 -10.73
CA THR A 255 -17.05 -9.24 -9.64
C THR A 255 -18.20 -10.23 -9.65
N ALA A 256 -18.54 -10.81 -8.49
CA ALA A 256 -19.84 -11.46 -8.36
C ALA A 256 -20.90 -10.37 -8.48
N ALA A 257 -21.73 -10.45 -9.50
CA ALA A 257 -22.95 -9.68 -9.53
C ALA A 257 -23.85 -10.12 -8.37
N SER A 258 -24.74 -9.24 -7.92
CA SER A 258 -25.75 -9.49 -6.89
C SER A 258 -26.42 -10.87 -7.07
N SER A 259 -27.16 -11.30 -6.08
CA SER A 259 -27.84 -12.59 -5.88
C SER A 259 -28.48 -13.25 -7.11
N ASP A 260 -28.54 -12.59 -8.25
CA ASP A 260 -29.05 -13.10 -9.52
C ASP A 260 -27.97 -13.60 -10.48
N THR A 261 -26.75 -13.85 -9.99
CA THR A 261 -25.80 -14.77 -10.61
C THR A 261 -25.20 -14.38 -11.97
N LYS A 262 -25.15 -13.13 -12.33
CA LYS A 262 -24.38 -12.71 -13.51
C LYS A 262 -23.15 -11.93 -13.05
N SER A 263 -21.97 -12.53 -13.21
CA SER A 263 -20.74 -11.75 -13.17
C SER A 263 -20.71 -10.87 -14.42
N GLU A 264 -20.59 -9.56 -14.21
CA GLU A 264 -20.40 -8.65 -15.32
C GLU A 264 -19.02 -8.88 -15.95
N LYS A 265 -18.95 -8.77 -17.26
CA LYS A 265 -17.70 -8.79 -18.00
C LYS A 265 -16.87 -7.58 -17.56
N ILE A 266 -15.69 -7.84 -17.01
CA ILE A 266 -14.80 -6.80 -16.55
C ILE A 266 -13.85 -6.44 -17.68
N THR A 267 -13.63 -5.15 -17.88
CA THR A 267 -12.70 -4.63 -18.89
C THR A 267 -11.26 -4.84 -18.44
N ASP A 268 -10.31 -4.93 -19.37
CA ASP A 268 -8.89 -5.17 -19.10
C ASP A 268 -8.25 -4.11 -18.15
N SER A 269 -8.89 -2.95 -17.99
CA SER A 269 -8.49 -1.90 -17.06
C SER A 269 -9.11 -2.01 -15.67
N ALA A 270 -9.97 -3.01 -15.42
CA ALA A 270 -10.63 -3.16 -14.12
C ALA A 270 -9.65 -3.67 -13.06
N ALA A 271 -9.78 -3.14 -11.84
CA ALA A 271 -9.01 -3.62 -10.71
C ALA A 271 -9.40 -5.05 -10.32
N MET A 272 -8.42 -5.86 -9.97
CA MET A 272 -8.59 -7.26 -9.61
C MET A 272 -8.90 -7.43 -8.12
N THR A 273 -9.60 -8.50 -7.79
CA THR A 273 -9.86 -8.93 -6.40
C THR A 273 -9.10 -10.21 -6.10
N LEU A 274 -8.50 -10.31 -4.92
CA LEU A 274 -7.83 -11.52 -4.46
C LEU A 274 -8.84 -12.66 -4.25
N ARG A 275 -8.45 -13.87 -4.68
CA ARG A 275 -9.20 -15.10 -4.48
C ARG A 275 -8.43 -15.97 -3.51
N LEU A 276 -9.08 -16.32 -2.39
CA LEU A 276 -8.46 -17.01 -1.26
C LEU A 276 -8.85 -18.47 -1.25
N ASP A 277 -7.98 -19.30 -0.69
CA ASP A 277 -8.17 -20.74 -0.57
C ASP A 277 -9.18 -21.16 0.50
N GLY A 278 -9.68 -20.22 1.29
CA GLY A 278 -10.64 -20.48 2.37
C GLY A 278 -9.99 -21.05 3.65
N THR A 279 -8.69 -21.29 3.67
CA THR A 279 -8.01 -21.77 4.86
C THR A 279 -7.63 -20.61 5.79
N GLY A 280 -8.10 -20.66 7.03
CA GLY A 280 -7.66 -19.78 8.12
C GLY A 280 -8.17 -18.34 8.11
N LYS A 281 -9.00 -17.95 7.16
CA LYS A 281 -9.58 -16.61 7.09
C LYS A 281 -11.06 -16.73 6.73
N ASP A 282 -11.95 -16.23 7.58
CA ASP A 282 -13.40 -16.15 7.32
C ASP A 282 -13.73 -15.14 6.18
N ILE A 283 -13.26 -15.43 4.99
CA ILE A 283 -13.68 -14.74 3.78
C ILE A 283 -14.58 -15.70 3.04
N GLY A 284 -15.86 -15.61 3.33
CA GLY A 284 -16.96 -16.30 2.72
C GLY A 284 -16.63 -17.56 1.90
N THR A 285 -16.93 -18.72 2.41
CA THR A 285 -16.92 -19.96 1.63
C THR A 285 -17.79 -19.78 0.40
N ALA A 286 -17.17 -19.82 -0.79
CA ALA A 286 -17.94 -20.04 -2.01
C ALA A 286 -18.47 -21.48 -1.95
N THR A 287 -19.72 -21.63 -1.57
CA THR A 287 -20.42 -22.90 -1.68
C THR A 287 -20.88 -23.04 -3.12
N TYR A 288 -20.27 -23.93 -3.87
CA TYR A 288 -20.84 -24.41 -5.12
C TYR A 288 -21.98 -25.37 -4.76
N ASN A 289 -23.20 -25.00 -5.08
CA ASN A 289 -24.34 -25.93 -5.13
C ASN A 289 -24.46 -26.50 -6.51
#